data_87b44a5d37c7c3230fce9739b7035e8e
#
_entry.id   87b44a5d37c7c3230fce9739b7035e8e
#
_cell.length_a   1.000
_cell.length_b   1.000
_cell.length_c   1.000
_cell.angle_alpha   90.00
_cell.angle_beta   90.00
_cell.angle_gamma   90.00
#
_symmetry.space_group_name_H-M   'P 1'
#
loop_
_entity.id
_entity.type
_entity.pdbx_description
1 polymer ?
#
loop_
_entity_poly.entity_id
_entity_poly.type
_entity_poly.pdbx_seq_one_letter_code
_entity_poly.pdbx_strand_id
1 'polypeptide(L)'
;VTEIRHPDPHFPHDVAMDLADEQLIDAEIDSTPPPEPTVAQGQLGRVLLGVSLILIAFNLRPVFSSLSVLLPEIMQATGLSPSSASLMTTLPVLCLGLFAPIAPILARRYGAERTILAVLVLLAFGTGLRGLASVPALLVGSVFAGASIAIVNVLLPGLVKRDFPTHAAMMTGLFTMALCAGAASAAGFTVPLEHLLNGSWPLALAAWAIPVVVVTLLWAPQALLSKGHARGVGPHVSGLWRDKLAWQVTLFMGLQSALAYCVFGWLAPILRERGLDAVTAGVVVSVSVLVQMAACLLVPSIAVRGRDQRLINVALVVCAVIGLLGCLFAPLSTVWIWAMVQGVGQGGLIAVAMTLIILRSPDAHVAAQLSGMAQGVGYVLAACGPLIVGFLRDWTGSFRSTAILFLAIGLGAALCGLGAGRARHVGEKEGV
;
A
#
# COMPACT_ATOMS: atom_id res chain seq x y z
N VAL A 1 39.29 2.36 72.90
CA VAL A 1 37.85 2.57 72.97
C VAL A 1 37.52 3.53 71.84
N THR A 2 37.07 2.99 70.67
CA THR A 2 36.78 3.75 69.49
C THR A 2 35.24 3.64 69.23
N GLU A 3 34.59 4.77 69.31
CA GLU A 3 33.16 4.97 69.17
C GLU A 3 32.77 4.84 67.68
N ILE A 4 31.92 3.85 67.37
CA ILE A 4 31.35 3.68 66.05
C ILE A 4 30.09 4.56 65.99
N ARG A 5 30.14 5.61 65.15
CA ARG A 5 28.96 6.41 64.76
C ARG A 5 28.09 5.60 63.78
N HIS A 6 26.83 5.37 64.19
CA HIS A 6 25.79 4.94 63.31
C HIS A 6 25.35 6.09 62.34
N PRO A 7 25.15 5.85 61.07
CA PRO A 7 24.50 6.83 60.21
C PRO A 7 22.96 6.82 60.40
N ASP A 8 22.38 8.02 60.46
CA ASP A 8 20.96 8.30 60.58
C ASP A 8 20.17 7.77 59.38
N PRO A 9 19.03 7.14 59.59
CA PRO A 9 18.12 6.72 58.52
C PRO A 9 17.01 7.77 58.35
N HIS A 10 17.28 8.84 57.61
CA HIS A 10 16.24 9.71 57.07
C HIS A 10 16.33 9.70 55.56
N PHE A 11 15.84 8.63 54.93
CA PHE A 11 15.30 8.69 53.60
C PHE A 11 13.80 8.99 53.73
N PRO A 12 13.28 9.99 53.01
CA PRO A 12 11.84 10.29 53.06
C PRO A 12 11.07 9.13 52.41
N HIS A 13 10.27 8.46 53.23
CA HIS A 13 9.35 7.39 52.82
C HIS A 13 8.34 7.82 51.74
N ASP A 14 8.12 9.12 51.60
CA ASP A 14 7.13 9.68 50.66
C ASP A 14 7.54 9.57 49.19
N VAL A 15 8.85 9.65 48.85
CA VAL A 15 9.31 9.55 47.46
C VAL A 15 9.27 8.10 46.93
N ALA A 16 9.43 7.11 47.80
CA ALA A 16 9.35 5.71 47.40
C ALA A 16 7.89 5.24 47.21
N MET A 17 6.94 5.84 47.92
CA MET A 17 5.51 5.59 47.76
C MET A 17 4.97 6.23 46.49
N ASP A 18 5.38 7.46 46.15
CA ASP A 18 4.96 8.12 44.90
C ASP A 18 5.46 7.38 43.66
N LEU A 19 6.69 6.84 43.64
CA LEU A 19 7.19 6.05 42.52
C LEU A 19 6.53 4.67 42.39
N ALA A 20 6.10 4.09 43.53
CA ALA A 20 5.37 2.83 43.52
C ALA A 20 3.93 3.03 43.06
N ASP A 21 3.29 4.15 43.41
CA ASP A 21 1.95 4.50 42.95
C ASP A 21 1.95 4.90 41.49
N GLU A 22 2.96 5.61 40.98
CA GLU A 22 3.11 5.89 39.53
C GLU A 22 3.33 4.61 38.71
N GLN A 23 4.14 3.65 39.21
CA GLN A 23 4.32 2.35 38.55
C GLN A 23 3.07 1.47 38.60
N LEU A 24 2.25 1.56 39.66
CA LEU A 24 0.97 0.87 39.79
C LEU A 24 -0.08 1.47 38.82
N ILE A 25 -0.11 2.80 38.68
CA ILE A 25 -0.98 3.50 37.75
C ILE A 25 -0.60 3.15 36.29
N ASP A 26 0.69 3.11 35.96
CA ASP A 26 1.16 2.68 34.63
C ASP A 26 0.88 1.21 34.35
N ALA A 27 0.99 0.32 35.37
CA ALA A 27 0.64 -1.09 35.24
C ALA A 27 -0.87 -1.31 35.14
N GLU A 28 -1.69 -0.47 35.79
CA GLU A 28 -3.14 -0.53 35.72
C GLU A 28 -3.71 0.01 34.39
N ILE A 29 -3.00 0.98 33.77
CA ILE A 29 -3.30 1.49 32.42
C ILE A 29 -2.98 0.44 31.34
N ASP A 30 -1.96 -0.39 31.56
CA ASP A 30 -1.56 -1.45 30.60
C ASP A 30 -2.36 -2.76 30.83
N SER A 31 -3.07 -2.90 31.97
CA SER A 31 -3.89 -4.05 32.32
C SER A 31 -5.35 -3.96 31.88
N THR A 32 -5.74 -3.00 31.03
CA THR A 32 -7.05 -3.09 30.38
C THR A 32 -7.10 -4.38 29.57
N PRO A 33 -7.99 -5.33 29.94
CA PRO A 33 -8.12 -6.58 29.20
C PRO A 33 -8.36 -6.25 27.73
N PRO A 34 -7.77 -7.02 26.80
CA PRO A 34 -8.04 -6.82 25.39
C PRO A 34 -9.56 -6.80 25.21
N PRO A 35 -10.10 -5.82 24.45
CA PRO A 35 -11.55 -5.67 24.33
C PRO A 35 -12.12 -7.00 23.86
N GLU A 36 -13.12 -7.49 24.60
CA GLU A 36 -13.83 -8.71 24.24
C GLU A 36 -14.30 -8.59 22.77
N PRO A 37 -14.16 -9.64 21.97
CA PRO A 37 -14.66 -9.65 20.60
C PRO A 37 -16.15 -9.30 20.64
N THR A 38 -16.53 -8.22 20.00
CA THR A 38 -17.83 -7.53 20.12
C THR A 38 -19.04 -8.33 19.60
N VAL A 39 -18.82 -9.51 19.10
CA VAL A 39 -19.88 -10.50 18.80
C VAL A 39 -19.34 -11.86 19.23
N ALA A 40 -20.09 -12.62 20.03
CA ALA A 40 -19.85 -14.03 20.28
C ALA A 40 -20.06 -14.80 18.97
N GLN A 41 -19.13 -14.61 18.02
CA GLN A 41 -19.14 -15.31 16.74
C GLN A 41 -18.62 -16.70 17.00
N GLY A 42 -19.44 -17.69 16.70
CA GLY A 42 -18.98 -19.08 16.61
C GLY A 42 -17.80 -19.16 15.61
N GLN A 43 -17.06 -20.26 15.68
CA GLN A 43 -15.88 -20.49 14.83
C GLN A 43 -16.14 -20.19 13.33
N LEU A 44 -17.33 -20.49 12.84
CA LEU A 44 -17.77 -20.19 11.47
C LEU A 44 -17.81 -18.68 11.17
N GLY A 45 -18.31 -17.88 12.11
CA GLY A 45 -18.37 -16.42 11.93
C GLY A 45 -16.98 -15.77 11.84
N ARG A 46 -16.01 -16.26 12.63
CA ARG A 46 -14.61 -15.80 12.54
C ARG A 46 -13.95 -16.17 11.22
N VAL A 47 -14.21 -17.37 10.72
CA VAL A 47 -13.68 -17.82 9.41
C VAL A 47 -14.27 -16.96 8.29
N LEU A 48 -15.59 -16.74 8.29
CA LEU A 48 -16.26 -15.88 7.31
C LEU A 48 -15.73 -14.44 7.33
N LEU A 49 -15.48 -13.88 8.51
CA LEU A 49 -14.87 -12.57 8.68
C LEU A 49 -13.46 -12.54 8.05
N GLY A 50 -12.61 -13.52 8.37
CA GLY A 50 -11.26 -13.61 7.83
C GLY A 50 -11.25 -13.75 6.31
N VAL A 51 -12.08 -14.62 5.75
CA VAL A 51 -12.24 -14.80 4.30
C VAL A 51 -12.73 -13.50 3.64
N SER A 52 -13.69 -12.82 4.23
CA SER A 52 -14.19 -11.55 3.71
C SER A 52 -13.09 -10.48 3.65
N LEU A 53 -12.26 -10.35 4.70
CA LEU A 53 -11.14 -9.40 4.72
C LEU A 53 -10.11 -9.71 3.63
N ILE A 54 -9.80 -10.99 3.39
CA ILE A 54 -8.88 -11.42 2.32
C ILE A 54 -9.47 -11.13 0.94
N LEU A 55 -10.76 -11.41 0.74
CA LEU A 55 -11.45 -11.13 -0.53
C LEU A 55 -11.60 -9.63 -0.79
N ILE A 56 -11.82 -8.81 0.24
CA ILE A 56 -11.78 -7.35 0.12
C ILE A 56 -10.39 -6.92 -0.40
N ALA A 57 -9.33 -7.41 0.23
CA ALA A 57 -7.96 -7.09 -0.19
C ALA A 57 -7.68 -7.46 -1.65
N PHE A 58 -8.12 -8.64 -2.10
CA PHE A 58 -8.01 -9.08 -3.49
C PHE A 58 -8.60 -8.06 -4.46
N ASN A 59 -9.73 -7.45 -4.12
CA ASN A 59 -10.46 -6.53 -4.98
C ASN A 59 -9.88 -5.10 -5.05
N LEU A 60 -8.88 -4.75 -4.21
CA LEU A 60 -8.32 -3.40 -4.20
C LEU A 60 -7.30 -3.11 -5.31
N ARG A 61 -6.77 -4.12 -5.97
CA ARG A 61 -5.71 -3.96 -6.98
C ARG A 61 -6.13 -4.17 -8.44
N PRO A 62 -7.18 -4.92 -8.77
CA PRO A 62 -7.61 -5.13 -10.16
C PRO A 62 -7.86 -3.85 -10.94
N VAL A 63 -8.34 -2.79 -10.28
CA VAL A 63 -8.60 -1.48 -10.89
C VAL A 63 -7.38 -0.89 -11.60
N PHE A 64 -6.18 -1.07 -11.03
CA PHE A 64 -4.93 -0.56 -11.61
C PHE A 64 -4.45 -1.46 -12.76
N SER A 65 -4.33 -2.76 -12.52
CA SER A 65 -3.74 -3.69 -13.47
C SER A 65 -4.62 -3.95 -14.70
N SER A 66 -5.96 -4.02 -14.53
CA SER A 66 -6.88 -4.20 -15.66
C SER A 66 -6.85 -3.03 -16.64
N LEU A 67 -6.73 -1.80 -16.12
CA LEU A 67 -6.64 -0.62 -16.98
C LEU A 67 -5.33 -0.62 -17.78
N SER A 68 -4.21 -0.96 -17.15
CA SER A 68 -2.89 -0.95 -17.77
C SER A 68 -2.80 -1.84 -19.01
N VAL A 69 -3.31 -3.06 -18.92
CA VAL A 69 -3.20 -4.03 -20.02
C VAL A 69 -4.10 -3.71 -21.21
N LEU A 70 -5.20 -2.98 -20.99
CA LEU A 70 -6.12 -2.51 -22.04
C LEU A 70 -5.90 -1.03 -22.42
N LEU A 71 -4.88 -0.37 -21.85
CA LEU A 71 -4.65 1.05 -22.11
C LEU A 71 -4.43 1.38 -23.60
N PRO A 72 -3.70 0.57 -24.39
CA PRO A 72 -3.56 0.81 -25.83
C PRO A 72 -4.90 0.74 -26.58
N GLU A 73 -5.79 -0.24 -26.28
CA GLU A 73 -7.11 -0.37 -26.87
C GLU A 73 -8.00 0.82 -26.53
N ILE A 74 -7.94 1.28 -25.25
CA ILE A 74 -8.68 2.46 -24.81
C ILE A 74 -8.20 3.70 -25.55
N MET A 75 -6.87 3.90 -25.67
CA MET A 75 -6.30 5.03 -26.41
C MET A 75 -6.70 5.01 -27.89
N GLN A 76 -6.66 3.85 -28.51
CA GLN A 76 -7.05 3.69 -29.91
C GLN A 76 -8.55 3.97 -30.11
N ALA A 77 -9.41 3.46 -29.23
CA ALA A 77 -10.86 3.63 -29.32
C ALA A 77 -11.34 5.05 -29.00
N THR A 78 -10.64 5.76 -28.09
CA THR A 78 -11.06 7.08 -27.59
C THR A 78 -10.29 8.23 -28.22
N GLY A 79 -9.21 7.96 -28.96
CA GLY A 79 -8.32 8.99 -29.53
C GLY A 79 -7.47 9.75 -28.48
N LEU A 80 -7.37 9.22 -27.26
CA LEU A 80 -6.60 9.85 -26.20
C LEU A 80 -5.10 9.78 -26.49
N SER A 81 -4.41 10.90 -26.25
CA SER A 81 -2.95 10.94 -26.22
C SER A 81 -2.39 10.21 -24.97
N PRO A 82 -1.14 9.73 -24.99
CA PRO A 82 -0.49 9.14 -23.82
C PRO A 82 -0.52 10.03 -22.57
N SER A 83 -0.35 11.34 -22.74
CA SER A 83 -0.46 12.31 -21.63
C SER A 83 -1.87 12.36 -21.04
N SER A 84 -2.91 12.34 -21.86
CA SER A 84 -4.31 12.29 -21.37
C SER A 84 -4.64 10.93 -20.74
N ALA A 85 -4.17 9.84 -21.32
CA ALA A 85 -4.36 8.50 -20.79
C ALA A 85 -3.65 8.30 -19.43
N SER A 86 -2.53 8.99 -19.21
CA SER A 86 -1.82 8.95 -17.93
C SER A 86 -2.66 9.43 -16.74
N LEU A 87 -3.66 10.29 -16.97
CA LEU A 87 -4.60 10.70 -15.91
C LEU A 87 -5.40 9.52 -15.39
N MET A 88 -5.76 8.56 -16.23
CA MET A 88 -6.52 7.38 -15.81
C MET A 88 -5.70 6.47 -14.89
N THR A 89 -4.40 6.38 -15.09
CA THR A 89 -3.49 5.58 -14.25
C THR A 89 -3.05 6.36 -12.98
N THR A 90 -3.02 7.70 -13.06
CA THR A 90 -2.57 8.59 -11.99
C THR A 90 -3.66 8.90 -10.98
N LEU A 91 -4.91 9.16 -11.44
CA LEU A 91 -6.01 9.58 -10.57
C LEU A 91 -6.28 8.61 -9.41
N PRO A 92 -6.35 7.28 -9.62
CA PRO A 92 -6.55 6.38 -8.49
C PRO A 92 -5.42 6.44 -7.46
N VAL A 93 -4.16 6.63 -7.92
CA VAL A 93 -2.99 6.75 -7.03
C VAL A 93 -3.03 8.06 -6.24
N LEU A 94 -3.38 9.15 -6.89
CA LEU A 94 -3.58 10.46 -6.24
C LEU A 94 -4.67 10.37 -5.17
N CYS A 95 -5.77 9.68 -5.47
CA CYS A 95 -6.83 9.43 -4.51
C CYS A 95 -6.35 8.64 -3.29
N LEU A 96 -5.39 7.71 -3.43
CA LEU A 96 -4.82 7.00 -2.27
C LEU A 96 -4.22 7.96 -1.24
N GLY A 97 -3.51 9.00 -1.69
CA GLY A 97 -2.96 10.01 -0.79
C GLY A 97 -4.01 10.97 -0.23
N LEU A 98 -4.92 11.48 -1.10
CA LEU A 98 -5.88 12.51 -0.72
C LEU A 98 -7.01 12.00 0.19
N PHE A 99 -7.50 10.77 -0.02
CA PHE A 99 -8.63 10.22 0.73
C PHE A 99 -8.23 9.38 1.94
N ALA A 100 -6.96 8.98 2.07
CA ALA A 100 -6.46 8.25 3.25
C ALA A 100 -6.78 8.96 4.59
N PRO A 101 -6.60 10.29 4.74
CA PRO A 101 -6.92 10.99 5.99
C PRO A 101 -8.41 11.01 6.34
N ILE A 102 -9.29 10.78 5.36
CA ILE A 102 -10.75 10.77 5.56
C ILE A 102 -11.21 9.46 6.22
N ALA A 103 -10.47 8.37 6.03
CA ALA A 103 -10.83 7.04 6.54
C ALA A 103 -11.09 7.00 8.06
N PRO A 104 -10.20 7.54 8.93
CA PRO A 104 -10.45 7.58 10.37
C PRO A 104 -11.67 8.44 10.76
N ILE A 105 -11.95 9.51 9.99
CA ILE A 105 -13.08 10.39 10.24
C ILE A 105 -14.39 9.65 9.99
N LEU A 106 -14.50 8.95 8.85
CA LEU A 106 -15.66 8.15 8.51
C LEU A 106 -15.86 6.98 9.48
N ALA A 107 -14.76 6.28 9.83
CA ALA A 107 -14.81 5.16 10.76
C ALA A 107 -15.28 5.59 12.15
N ARG A 108 -14.91 6.78 12.62
CA ARG A 108 -15.41 7.35 13.88
C ARG A 108 -16.91 7.68 13.82
N ARG A 109 -17.36 8.22 12.70
CA ARG A 109 -18.76 8.66 12.56
C ARG A 109 -19.74 7.51 12.32
N TYR A 110 -19.37 6.53 11.52
CA TYR A 110 -20.27 5.48 11.04
C TYR A 110 -19.85 4.07 11.47
N GLY A 111 -18.67 3.90 12.07
CA GLY A 111 -18.04 2.60 12.33
C GLY A 111 -17.22 2.12 11.13
N ALA A 112 -16.16 1.34 11.40
CA ALA A 112 -15.23 0.87 10.36
C ALA A 112 -15.93 -0.06 9.37
N GLU A 113 -16.76 -0.99 9.85
CA GLU A 113 -17.45 -2.01 9.05
C GLU A 113 -18.46 -1.39 8.08
N ARG A 114 -19.27 -0.44 8.57
CA ARG A 114 -20.25 0.28 7.73
C ARG A 114 -19.55 1.19 6.72
N THR A 115 -18.46 1.81 7.12
CA THR A 115 -17.63 2.62 6.20
C THR A 115 -17.08 1.74 5.07
N ILE A 116 -16.53 0.56 5.39
CA ILE A 116 -16.04 -0.38 4.40
C ILE A 116 -17.17 -0.83 3.46
N LEU A 117 -18.37 -1.15 3.99
CA LEU A 117 -19.51 -1.49 3.15
C LEU A 117 -19.84 -0.38 2.16
N ALA A 118 -19.96 0.85 2.64
CA ALA A 118 -20.30 2.00 1.78
C ALA A 118 -19.26 2.22 0.67
N VAL A 119 -17.96 2.13 1.01
CA VAL A 119 -16.90 2.32 0.01
C VAL A 119 -16.72 1.11 -0.91
N LEU A 120 -17.10 -0.12 -0.50
CA LEU A 120 -17.16 -1.27 -1.41
C LEU A 120 -18.29 -1.11 -2.45
N VAL A 121 -19.45 -0.61 -2.04
CA VAL A 121 -20.51 -0.24 -2.99
C VAL A 121 -20.02 0.83 -3.96
N LEU A 122 -19.32 1.85 -3.47
CA LEU A 122 -18.71 2.90 -4.30
C LEU A 122 -17.64 2.34 -5.24
N LEU A 123 -16.82 1.37 -4.78
CA LEU A 123 -15.82 0.67 -5.60
C LEU A 123 -16.49 -0.13 -6.72
N ALA A 124 -17.55 -0.89 -6.41
CA ALA A 124 -18.31 -1.65 -7.38
C ALA A 124 -18.93 -0.73 -8.45
N PHE A 125 -19.56 0.36 -8.00
CA PHE A 125 -20.13 1.38 -8.87
C PHE A 125 -19.06 2.04 -9.75
N GLY A 126 -17.95 2.52 -9.17
CA GLY A 126 -16.85 3.13 -9.91
C GLY A 126 -16.20 2.19 -10.91
N THR A 127 -16.05 0.91 -10.56
CA THR A 127 -15.51 -0.11 -11.47
C THR A 127 -16.50 -0.41 -12.59
N GLY A 128 -17.80 -0.54 -12.29
CA GLY A 128 -18.86 -0.77 -13.27
C GLY A 128 -19.04 0.41 -14.24
N LEU A 129 -18.88 1.64 -13.76
CA LEU A 129 -18.99 2.86 -14.57
C LEU A 129 -17.99 2.88 -15.74
N ARG A 130 -16.85 2.20 -15.58
CA ARG A 130 -15.83 2.06 -16.65
C ARG A 130 -16.33 1.30 -17.88
N GLY A 131 -17.44 0.55 -17.74
CA GLY A 131 -18.12 -0.13 -18.83
C GLY A 131 -18.92 0.76 -19.77
N LEU A 132 -19.08 2.05 -19.47
CA LEU A 132 -19.84 3.01 -20.31
C LEU A 132 -19.05 3.52 -21.53
N ALA A 133 -17.84 3.04 -21.76
CA ALA A 133 -17.00 3.35 -22.92
C ALA A 133 -16.76 4.86 -23.17
N SER A 134 -16.89 5.70 -22.13
CA SER A 134 -16.68 7.15 -22.24
C SER A 134 -15.54 7.63 -21.35
N VAL A 135 -14.76 8.58 -21.84
CA VAL A 135 -13.62 9.15 -21.10
C VAL A 135 -14.05 9.74 -19.74
N PRO A 136 -15.14 10.53 -19.65
CA PRO A 136 -15.61 11.02 -18.35
C PRO A 136 -15.97 9.89 -17.37
N ALA A 137 -16.61 8.81 -17.84
CA ALA A 137 -16.96 7.68 -16.99
C ALA A 137 -15.72 6.92 -16.50
N LEU A 138 -14.69 6.76 -17.35
CA LEU A 138 -13.41 6.18 -16.96
C LEU A 138 -12.72 7.01 -15.88
N LEU A 139 -12.67 8.34 -16.01
CA LEU A 139 -12.06 9.23 -15.04
C LEU A 139 -12.83 9.24 -13.72
N VAL A 140 -14.15 9.43 -13.75
CA VAL A 140 -15.00 9.43 -12.55
C VAL A 140 -14.98 8.07 -11.87
N GLY A 141 -15.07 6.98 -12.63
CA GLY A 141 -14.94 5.62 -12.12
C GLY A 141 -13.58 5.37 -11.45
N SER A 142 -12.50 5.91 -12.01
CA SER A 142 -11.15 5.83 -11.43
C SER A 142 -11.03 6.61 -10.12
N VAL A 143 -11.66 7.77 -10.00
CA VAL A 143 -11.71 8.56 -8.75
C VAL A 143 -12.48 7.81 -7.67
N PHE A 144 -13.68 7.30 -7.98
CA PHE A 144 -14.48 6.54 -7.02
C PHE A 144 -13.76 5.27 -6.55
N ALA A 145 -13.15 4.54 -7.47
CA ALA A 145 -12.38 3.35 -7.14
C ALA A 145 -11.15 3.72 -6.28
N GLY A 146 -10.38 4.73 -6.67
CA GLY A 146 -9.19 5.17 -5.92
C GLY A 146 -9.52 5.67 -4.52
N ALA A 147 -10.58 6.48 -4.36
CA ALA A 147 -11.05 6.95 -3.05
C ALA A 147 -11.50 5.78 -2.15
N SER A 148 -12.24 4.81 -2.72
CA SER A 148 -12.67 3.63 -1.99
C SER A 148 -11.48 2.79 -1.52
N ILE A 149 -10.52 2.54 -2.41
CA ILE A 149 -9.30 1.79 -2.11
C ILE A 149 -8.49 2.49 -1.01
N ALA A 150 -8.37 3.83 -1.06
CA ALA A 150 -7.68 4.61 -0.05
C ALA A 150 -8.25 4.37 1.35
N ILE A 151 -9.57 4.46 1.47
CA ILE A 151 -10.27 4.30 2.76
C ILE A 151 -10.13 2.87 3.28
N VAL A 152 -10.32 1.87 2.42
CA VAL A 152 -10.18 0.46 2.81
C VAL A 152 -8.76 0.13 3.24
N ASN A 153 -7.74 0.59 2.51
CA ASN A 153 -6.32 0.35 2.84
C ASN A 153 -5.95 0.87 4.23
N VAL A 154 -6.58 1.96 4.69
CA VAL A 154 -6.35 2.52 6.03
C VAL A 154 -7.09 1.73 7.10
N LEU A 155 -8.34 1.30 6.84
CA LEU A 155 -9.19 0.67 7.85
C LEU A 155 -8.92 -0.82 8.03
N LEU A 156 -8.56 -1.52 6.95
CA LEU A 156 -8.44 -2.98 6.96
C LEU A 156 -7.38 -3.52 7.92
N PRO A 157 -6.15 -2.97 8.00
CA PRO A 157 -5.16 -3.42 8.97
C PRO A 157 -5.60 -3.25 10.43
N GLY A 158 -6.38 -2.20 10.71
CA GLY A 158 -6.97 -1.96 12.03
C GLY A 158 -7.98 -3.04 12.42
N LEU A 159 -8.83 -3.48 11.48
CA LEU A 159 -9.77 -4.58 11.69
C LEU A 159 -9.05 -5.92 11.89
N VAL A 160 -8.02 -6.19 11.07
CA VAL A 160 -7.21 -7.42 11.23
C VAL A 160 -6.60 -7.49 12.62
N LYS A 161 -6.01 -6.40 13.12
CA LYS A 161 -5.42 -6.36 14.46
C LYS A 161 -6.45 -6.51 15.57
N ARG A 162 -7.64 -5.93 15.39
CA ARG A 162 -8.75 -6.00 16.38
C ARG A 162 -9.36 -7.41 16.46
N ASP A 163 -9.67 -7.99 15.30
CA ASP A 163 -10.49 -9.21 15.22
C ASP A 163 -9.65 -10.50 15.26
N PHE A 164 -8.36 -10.39 14.91
CA PHE A 164 -7.40 -11.50 14.88
C PHE A 164 -6.10 -11.18 15.64
N PRO A 165 -6.16 -10.76 16.92
CA PRO A 165 -4.96 -10.31 17.65
C PRO A 165 -3.87 -11.39 17.73
N THR A 166 -4.24 -12.65 17.96
CA THR A 166 -3.31 -13.79 18.04
C THR A 166 -2.77 -14.25 16.69
N HIS A 167 -3.42 -13.92 15.58
CA HIS A 167 -3.07 -14.31 14.22
C HIS A 167 -2.84 -13.10 13.30
N ALA A 168 -2.62 -11.92 13.87
CA ALA A 168 -2.52 -10.67 13.10
C ALA A 168 -1.41 -10.72 12.03
N ALA A 169 -0.25 -11.28 12.34
CA ALA A 169 0.86 -11.43 11.39
C ALA A 169 0.49 -12.33 10.20
N MET A 170 -0.15 -13.47 10.46
CA MET A 170 -0.63 -14.38 9.42
C MET A 170 -1.70 -13.72 8.54
N MET A 171 -2.68 -13.05 9.15
CA MET A 171 -3.74 -12.35 8.43
C MET A 171 -3.19 -11.20 7.58
N THR A 172 -2.19 -10.46 8.09
CA THR A 172 -1.51 -9.41 7.32
C THR A 172 -0.77 -10.00 6.12
N GLY A 173 -0.11 -11.13 6.29
CA GLY A 173 0.51 -11.88 5.18
C GLY A 173 -0.52 -12.29 4.12
N LEU A 174 -1.62 -12.92 4.52
CA LEU A 174 -2.71 -13.32 3.63
C LEU A 174 -3.35 -12.13 2.92
N PHE A 175 -3.53 -11.02 3.62
CA PHE A 175 -4.00 -9.75 3.06
C PHE A 175 -3.06 -9.24 1.96
N THR A 176 -1.75 -9.21 2.22
CA THR A 176 -0.75 -8.76 1.23
C THR A 176 -0.70 -9.69 0.03
N MET A 177 -0.78 -11.01 0.26
CA MET A 177 -0.87 -11.98 -0.82
C MET A 177 -2.12 -11.78 -1.68
N ALA A 178 -3.28 -11.53 -1.06
CA ALA A 178 -4.53 -11.27 -1.77
C ALA A 178 -4.48 -10.00 -2.62
N LEU A 179 -3.87 -8.91 -2.12
CA LEU A 179 -3.60 -7.69 -2.91
C LEU A 179 -2.80 -8.01 -4.19
N CYS A 180 -1.71 -8.76 -4.04
CA CYS A 180 -0.86 -9.13 -5.18
C CYS A 180 -1.58 -10.11 -6.12
N ALA A 181 -2.30 -11.10 -5.58
CA ALA A 181 -3.09 -12.04 -6.36
C ALA A 181 -4.16 -11.32 -7.20
N GLY A 182 -4.85 -10.33 -6.63
CA GLY A 182 -5.81 -9.49 -7.35
C GLY A 182 -5.17 -8.73 -8.51
N ALA A 183 -4.00 -8.11 -8.28
CA ALA A 183 -3.27 -7.40 -9.31
C ALA A 183 -2.78 -8.34 -10.42
N ALA A 184 -2.19 -9.49 -10.05
CA ALA A 184 -1.72 -10.49 -11.00
C ALA A 184 -2.86 -11.08 -11.83
N SER A 185 -4.00 -11.42 -11.18
CA SER A 185 -5.18 -11.92 -11.88
C SER A 185 -5.69 -10.92 -12.89
N ALA A 186 -5.79 -9.65 -12.52
CA ALA A 186 -6.24 -8.61 -13.44
C ALA A 186 -5.26 -8.41 -14.61
N ALA A 187 -3.95 -8.44 -14.37
CA ALA A 187 -2.96 -8.32 -15.42
C ALA A 187 -3.02 -9.51 -16.42
N GLY A 188 -3.18 -10.73 -15.88
CA GLY A 188 -3.18 -11.94 -16.71
C GLY A 188 -4.50 -12.24 -17.43
N PHE A 189 -5.64 -11.94 -16.77
CA PHE A 189 -6.96 -12.39 -17.28
C PHE A 189 -7.77 -11.31 -17.98
N THR A 190 -7.42 -10.01 -17.88
CA THR A 190 -8.26 -8.94 -18.47
C THR A 190 -8.28 -8.99 -20.00
N VAL A 191 -7.15 -9.25 -20.66
CA VAL A 191 -7.11 -9.39 -22.14
C VAL A 191 -7.82 -10.66 -22.62
N PRO A 192 -7.57 -11.87 -22.05
CA PRO A 192 -8.40 -13.03 -22.37
C PRO A 192 -9.90 -12.80 -22.17
N LEU A 193 -10.29 -12.08 -21.12
CA LEU A 193 -11.70 -11.73 -20.87
C LEU A 193 -12.25 -10.78 -21.94
N GLU A 194 -11.45 -9.81 -22.39
CA GLU A 194 -11.82 -8.91 -23.50
C GLU A 194 -12.05 -9.70 -24.79
N HIS A 195 -11.19 -10.67 -25.11
CA HIS A 195 -11.39 -11.55 -26.26
C HIS A 195 -12.67 -12.39 -26.14
N LEU A 196 -12.98 -12.92 -24.94
CA LEU A 196 -14.23 -13.66 -24.68
C LEU A 196 -15.48 -12.78 -24.81
N LEU A 197 -15.34 -11.47 -24.57
CA LEU A 197 -16.41 -10.48 -24.68
C LEU A 197 -16.43 -9.80 -26.07
N ASN A 198 -16.02 -10.51 -27.13
CA ASN A 198 -16.00 -10.05 -28.54
C ASN A 198 -15.17 -8.77 -28.75
N GLY A 199 -14.04 -8.63 -28.05
CA GLY A 199 -13.16 -7.47 -28.17
C GLY A 199 -13.67 -6.22 -27.44
N SER A 200 -14.61 -6.37 -26.50
CA SER A 200 -15.17 -5.24 -25.76
C SER A 200 -14.35 -4.90 -24.53
N TRP A 201 -13.38 -4.00 -24.67
CA TRP A 201 -12.59 -3.50 -23.54
C TRP A 201 -13.45 -2.87 -22.41
N PRO A 202 -14.59 -2.17 -22.67
CA PRO A 202 -15.40 -1.61 -21.60
C PRO A 202 -16.04 -2.70 -20.75
N LEU A 203 -16.56 -3.76 -21.38
CA LEU A 203 -17.16 -4.89 -20.67
C LEU A 203 -16.09 -5.66 -19.87
N ALA A 204 -14.88 -5.83 -20.41
CA ALA A 204 -13.79 -6.47 -19.72
C ALA A 204 -13.35 -5.68 -18.45
N LEU A 205 -13.33 -4.34 -18.51
CA LEU A 205 -13.08 -3.51 -17.34
C LEU A 205 -14.23 -3.57 -16.32
N ALA A 206 -15.48 -3.51 -16.78
CA ALA A 206 -16.67 -3.56 -15.93
C ALA A 206 -16.84 -4.92 -15.26
N ALA A 207 -16.41 -6.01 -15.88
CA ALA A 207 -16.50 -7.36 -15.30
C ALA A 207 -15.75 -7.49 -13.98
N TRP A 208 -14.71 -6.69 -13.74
CA TRP A 208 -14.03 -6.62 -12.44
C TRP A 208 -14.91 -6.02 -11.31
N ALA A 209 -16.08 -5.46 -11.62
CA ALA A 209 -17.05 -5.11 -10.60
C ALA A 209 -17.75 -6.35 -10.01
N ILE A 210 -17.83 -7.47 -10.74
CA ILE A 210 -18.50 -8.69 -10.28
C ILE A 210 -17.88 -9.21 -8.96
N PRO A 211 -16.57 -9.48 -8.87
CA PRO A 211 -15.98 -9.92 -7.61
C PRO A 211 -16.09 -8.87 -6.50
N VAL A 212 -16.13 -7.57 -6.82
CA VAL A 212 -16.39 -6.51 -5.84
C VAL A 212 -17.81 -6.61 -5.29
N VAL A 213 -18.82 -6.81 -6.15
CA VAL A 213 -20.23 -7.01 -5.73
C VAL A 213 -20.35 -8.24 -4.84
N VAL A 214 -19.75 -9.36 -5.24
CA VAL A 214 -19.77 -10.59 -4.45
C VAL A 214 -19.21 -10.36 -3.05
N VAL A 215 -18.06 -9.73 -2.93
CA VAL A 215 -17.46 -9.46 -1.60
C VAL A 215 -18.25 -8.41 -0.82
N THR A 216 -18.88 -7.45 -1.49
CA THR A 216 -19.76 -6.48 -0.85
C THR A 216 -20.96 -7.17 -0.21
N LEU A 217 -21.59 -8.13 -0.90
CA LEU A 217 -22.69 -8.92 -0.38
C LEU A 217 -22.24 -9.83 0.79
N LEU A 218 -21.06 -10.42 0.70
CA LEU A 218 -20.48 -11.23 1.80
C LEU A 218 -20.15 -10.37 3.03
N TRP A 219 -19.75 -9.11 2.83
CA TRP A 219 -19.43 -8.18 3.91
C TRP A 219 -20.67 -7.53 4.55
N ALA A 220 -21.77 -7.40 3.81
CA ALA A 220 -22.97 -6.69 4.26
C ALA A 220 -23.52 -7.16 5.62
N PRO A 221 -23.65 -8.48 5.92
CA PRO A 221 -24.12 -8.93 7.23
C PRO A 221 -23.23 -8.45 8.38
N GLN A 222 -21.90 -8.47 8.19
CA GLN A 222 -20.93 -8.00 9.19
C GLN A 222 -21.12 -6.50 9.49
N ALA A 223 -21.27 -5.68 8.44
CA ALA A 223 -21.43 -4.25 8.56
C ALA A 223 -22.77 -3.84 9.19
N LEU A 224 -23.86 -4.56 8.87
CA LEU A 224 -25.21 -4.26 9.37
C LEU A 224 -25.39 -4.70 10.84
N LEU A 225 -24.77 -5.81 11.24
CA LEU A 225 -24.83 -6.33 12.61
C LEU A 225 -23.83 -5.66 13.56
N SER A 226 -22.81 -4.97 13.03
CA SER A 226 -21.80 -4.29 13.83
C SER A 226 -22.42 -3.13 14.63
N LYS A 227 -22.26 -3.20 15.96
CA LYS A 227 -22.52 -2.07 16.86
C LYS A 227 -21.30 -1.15 16.80
N GLY A 228 -21.35 -0.13 15.95
CA GLY A 228 -20.22 0.77 15.71
C GLY A 228 -19.61 1.32 17.01
N HIS A 229 -18.38 0.92 17.33
CA HIS A 229 -17.63 1.47 18.45
C HIS A 229 -16.63 2.51 17.88
N ALA A 230 -16.86 3.77 18.22
CA ALA A 230 -15.93 4.85 17.91
C ALA A 230 -14.72 4.75 18.85
N ARG A 231 -13.53 4.44 18.33
CA ARG A 231 -12.28 4.63 19.07
C ARG A 231 -11.71 6.02 18.80
N GLY A 232 -11.33 6.71 19.86
CA GLY A 232 -10.64 8.00 19.75
C GLY A 232 -9.30 7.85 19.02
N VAL A 233 -9.00 8.80 18.16
CA VAL A 233 -7.63 8.98 17.65
C VAL A 233 -6.87 9.66 18.78
N GLY A 234 -5.74 9.10 19.19
CA GLY A 234 -4.86 9.71 20.17
C GLY A 234 -4.41 11.13 19.76
N PRO A 235 -3.84 11.91 20.68
CA PRO A 235 -3.43 13.29 20.44
C PRO A 235 -2.41 13.38 19.28
N HIS A 236 -2.37 14.51 18.60
CA HIS A 236 -1.46 14.75 17.47
C HIS A 236 -0.01 14.87 18.00
N VAL A 237 0.94 14.10 17.46
CA VAL A 237 2.36 14.26 17.78
C VAL A 237 2.88 15.53 17.12
N SER A 238 3.18 16.54 17.93
CA SER A 238 3.77 17.78 17.45
C SER A 238 5.23 17.54 17.05
N GLY A 239 5.63 18.00 15.86
CA GLY A 239 7.04 17.98 15.43
C GLY A 239 7.39 16.97 14.33
N LEU A 240 6.56 15.97 14.06
CA LEU A 240 6.79 14.96 13.02
C LEU A 240 7.09 15.58 11.64
N TRP A 241 6.36 16.63 11.27
CA TRP A 241 6.53 17.36 10.01
C TRP A 241 7.84 18.14 9.89
N ARG A 242 8.58 18.32 11.01
CA ARG A 242 9.89 19.00 11.05
C ARG A 242 11.04 18.01 11.17
N ASP A 243 10.75 16.74 11.38
CA ASP A 243 11.76 15.70 11.56
C ASP A 243 12.32 15.25 10.20
N LYS A 244 13.65 15.30 10.05
CA LYS A 244 14.36 14.91 8.82
C LYS A 244 14.20 13.42 8.51
N LEU A 245 14.21 12.56 9.53
CA LEU A 245 14.08 11.11 9.34
C LEU A 245 12.66 10.75 8.91
N ALA A 246 11.63 11.41 9.47
CA ALA A 246 10.26 11.24 9.02
C ALA A 246 10.08 11.59 7.54
N TRP A 247 10.72 12.66 7.06
CA TRP A 247 10.72 13.02 5.65
C TRP A 247 11.50 12.03 4.79
N GLN A 248 12.63 11.49 5.25
CA GLN A 248 13.37 10.47 4.53
C GLN A 248 12.56 9.18 4.35
N VAL A 249 11.86 8.74 5.40
CA VAL A 249 10.94 7.59 5.33
C VAL A 249 9.76 7.88 4.38
N THR A 250 9.17 9.07 4.46
CA THR A 250 8.06 9.50 3.60
C THR A 250 8.46 9.57 2.13
N LEU A 251 9.59 10.18 1.82
CA LEU A 251 10.10 10.29 0.45
C LEU A 251 10.52 8.92 -0.10
N PHE A 252 11.15 8.07 0.71
CA PHE A 252 11.46 6.70 0.31
C PHE A 252 10.19 5.92 -0.03
N MET A 253 9.15 6.01 0.83
CA MET A 253 7.84 5.39 0.57
C MET A 253 7.21 5.93 -0.72
N GLY A 254 7.26 7.25 -0.95
CA GLY A 254 6.69 7.88 -2.14
C GLY A 254 7.42 7.50 -3.43
N LEU A 255 8.74 7.56 -3.44
CA LEU A 255 9.55 7.29 -4.62
C LEU A 255 9.52 5.80 -5.03
N GLN A 256 9.62 4.86 -4.05
CA GLN A 256 9.46 3.44 -4.37
C GLN A 256 8.04 3.15 -4.87
N SER A 257 7.02 3.81 -4.32
CA SER A 257 5.64 3.68 -4.80
C SER A 257 5.46 4.29 -6.20
N ALA A 258 6.18 5.36 -6.55
CA ALA A 258 6.18 5.91 -7.90
C ALA A 258 6.65 4.88 -8.93
N LEU A 259 7.76 4.16 -8.65
CA LEU A 259 8.21 3.05 -9.50
C LEU A 259 7.13 1.95 -9.61
N ALA A 260 6.50 1.59 -8.49
CA ALA A 260 5.44 0.57 -8.48
C ALA A 260 4.26 0.97 -9.37
N TYR A 261 3.78 2.21 -9.25
CA TYR A 261 2.64 2.66 -10.04
C TYR A 261 2.99 2.93 -11.50
N CYS A 262 4.25 3.23 -11.83
CA CYS A 262 4.73 3.19 -13.23
C CYS A 262 4.62 1.77 -13.81
N VAL A 263 4.96 0.73 -13.03
CA VAL A 263 4.78 -0.68 -13.45
C VAL A 263 3.30 -1.00 -13.64
N PHE A 264 2.47 -0.72 -12.63
CA PHE A 264 1.04 -1.00 -12.69
C PHE A 264 0.31 -0.20 -13.78
N GLY A 265 0.80 0.98 -14.16
CA GLY A 265 0.17 1.81 -15.18
C GLY A 265 0.72 1.59 -16.59
N TRP A 266 2.01 1.30 -16.73
CA TRP A 266 2.68 1.43 -18.02
C TRP A 266 3.52 0.23 -18.46
N LEU A 267 3.81 -0.76 -17.60
CA LEU A 267 4.68 -1.87 -18.01
C LEU A 267 4.08 -2.67 -19.18
N ALA A 268 2.78 -2.96 -19.16
CA ALA A 268 2.12 -3.66 -20.27
C ALA A 268 2.16 -2.84 -21.57
N PRO A 269 1.78 -1.54 -21.61
CA PRO A 269 1.96 -0.68 -22.79
C PRO A 269 3.41 -0.62 -23.30
N ILE A 270 4.41 -0.53 -22.40
CA ILE A 270 5.83 -0.53 -22.74
C ILE A 270 6.21 -1.84 -23.47
N LEU A 271 5.81 -2.98 -22.94
CA LEU A 271 6.12 -4.28 -23.52
C LEU A 271 5.41 -4.47 -24.89
N ARG A 272 4.19 -3.97 -25.04
CA ARG A 272 3.45 -3.99 -26.30
C ARG A 272 4.08 -3.10 -27.37
N GLU A 273 4.56 -1.91 -27.02
CA GLU A 273 5.32 -1.06 -27.96
C GLU A 273 6.59 -1.77 -28.46
N ARG A 274 7.19 -2.61 -27.61
CA ARG A 274 8.37 -3.40 -27.98
C ARG A 274 8.07 -4.61 -28.87
N GLY A 275 6.80 -4.94 -29.10
CA GLY A 275 6.37 -6.00 -29.99
C GLY A 275 5.81 -7.26 -29.33
N LEU A 276 5.55 -7.25 -28.01
CA LEU A 276 4.80 -8.34 -27.37
C LEU A 276 3.30 -8.18 -27.69
N ASP A 277 2.63 -9.29 -27.90
CA ASP A 277 1.16 -9.31 -27.97
C ASP A 277 0.53 -8.96 -26.61
N ALA A 278 -0.75 -8.58 -26.62
CA ALA A 278 -1.46 -8.09 -25.45
C ALA A 278 -1.54 -9.13 -24.32
N VAL A 279 -1.79 -10.40 -24.66
CA VAL A 279 -1.89 -11.49 -23.67
C VAL A 279 -0.54 -11.74 -23.02
N THR A 280 0.51 -11.91 -23.83
CA THR A 280 1.87 -12.14 -23.30
C THR A 280 2.34 -10.98 -22.44
N ALA A 281 2.10 -9.71 -22.84
CA ALA A 281 2.45 -8.55 -22.03
C ALA A 281 1.72 -8.58 -20.67
N GLY A 282 0.43 -8.91 -20.64
CA GLY A 282 -0.34 -9.07 -19.41
C GLY A 282 0.19 -10.19 -18.52
N VAL A 283 0.56 -11.34 -19.10
CA VAL A 283 1.14 -12.47 -18.34
C VAL A 283 2.52 -12.11 -17.76
N VAL A 284 3.36 -11.39 -18.50
CA VAL A 284 4.67 -10.91 -17.98
C VAL A 284 4.46 -10.00 -16.77
N VAL A 285 3.51 -9.07 -16.82
CA VAL A 285 3.16 -8.23 -15.66
C VAL A 285 2.62 -9.09 -14.51
N SER A 286 1.77 -10.06 -14.79
CA SER A 286 1.23 -10.98 -13.79
C SER A 286 2.34 -11.74 -13.07
N VAL A 287 3.30 -12.32 -13.81
CA VAL A 287 4.46 -13.02 -13.25
C VAL A 287 5.31 -12.08 -12.38
N SER A 288 5.57 -10.85 -12.85
CA SER A 288 6.28 -9.86 -12.04
C SER A 288 5.60 -9.62 -10.70
N VAL A 289 4.27 -9.48 -10.68
CA VAL A 289 3.49 -9.26 -9.45
C VAL A 289 3.47 -10.49 -8.54
N LEU A 290 3.44 -11.70 -9.10
CA LEU A 290 3.54 -12.93 -8.30
C LEU A 290 4.92 -13.05 -7.61
N VAL A 291 5.99 -12.70 -8.32
CA VAL A 291 7.34 -12.64 -7.74
C VAL A 291 7.43 -11.53 -6.68
N GLN A 292 6.81 -10.38 -6.93
CA GLN A 292 6.67 -9.30 -5.94
C GLN A 292 6.01 -9.81 -4.66
N MET A 293 4.97 -10.62 -4.75
CA MET A 293 4.28 -11.22 -3.60
C MET A 293 5.26 -12.06 -2.76
N ALA A 294 6.04 -12.93 -3.39
CA ALA A 294 7.05 -13.74 -2.70
C ALA A 294 8.10 -12.86 -2.00
N ALA A 295 8.60 -11.83 -2.68
CA ALA A 295 9.56 -10.89 -2.10
C ALA A 295 8.99 -10.10 -0.91
N CYS A 296 7.72 -9.67 -0.98
CA CYS A 296 7.04 -9.01 0.14
C CYS A 296 7.02 -9.86 1.42
N LEU A 297 6.92 -11.17 1.29
CA LEU A 297 6.89 -12.08 2.44
C LEU A 297 8.30 -12.37 3.00
N LEU A 298 9.30 -12.50 2.12
CA LEU A 298 10.63 -12.95 2.50
C LEU A 298 11.55 -11.81 2.96
N VAL A 299 11.50 -10.67 2.28
CA VAL A 299 12.47 -9.58 2.49
C VAL A 299 12.39 -8.96 3.88
N PRO A 300 11.22 -8.74 4.52
CA PRO A 300 11.17 -8.20 5.88
C PRO A 300 11.94 -9.05 6.88
N SER A 301 11.85 -10.38 6.77
CA SER A 301 12.57 -11.31 7.65
C SER A 301 14.09 -11.18 7.54
N ILE A 302 14.59 -10.76 6.38
CA ILE A 302 16.01 -10.49 6.13
C ILE A 302 16.35 -9.09 6.65
N ALA A 303 15.51 -8.11 6.39
CA ALA A 303 15.73 -6.71 6.75
C ALA A 303 15.83 -6.49 8.27
N VAL A 304 15.00 -7.15 9.07
CA VAL A 304 14.99 -7.01 10.53
C VAL A 304 16.17 -7.68 11.23
N ARG A 305 16.93 -8.58 10.55
CA ARG A 305 18.13 -9.21 11.12
C ARG A 305 19.28 -8.22 11.26
N GLY A 306 19.31 -7.17 10.43
CA GLY A 306 20.32 -6.12 10.47
C GLY A 306 19.89 -4.93 11.31
N ARG A 307 20.84 -4.33 12.09
CA ARG A 307 20.58 -3.04 12.77
C ARG A 307 20.44 -1.88 11.78
N ASP A 308 21.05 -2.00 10.60
CA ASP A 308 21.08 -0.99 9.55
C ASP A 308 20.47 -1.56 8.26
N GLN A 309 19.48 -0.88 7.70
CA GLN A 309 18.77 -1.30 6.50
C GLN A 309 19.24 -0.58 5.24
N ARG A 310 20.36 0.19 5.28
CA ARG A 310 20.83 1.01 4.14
C ARG A 310 21.17 0.15 2.94
N LEU A 311 21.97 -0.90 3.15
CA LEU A 311 22.43 -1.78 2.06
C LEU A 311 21.26 -2.47 1.37
N ILE A 312 20.32 -3.03 2.14
CA ILE A 312 19.15 -3.70 1.57
C ILE A 312 18.25 -2.73 0.81
N ASN A 313 18.06 -1.50 1.30
CA ASN A 313 17.28 -0.48 0.61
C ASN A 313 17.89 -0.17 -0.76
N VAL A 314 19.20 0.09 -0.82
CA VAL A 314 19.90 0.39 -2.08
C VAL A 314 19.89 -0.82 -3.01
N ALA A 315 20.16 -2.02 -2.51
CA ALA A 315 20.15 -3.24 -3.32
C ALA A 315 18.79 -3.50 -3.97
N LEU A 316 17.69 -3.30 -3.23
CA LEU A 316 16.33 -3.45 -3.75
C LEU A 316 15.98 -2.37 -4.78
N VAL A 317 16.38 -1.11 -4.55
CA VAL A 317 16.20 -0.03 -5.54
C VAL A 317 16.94 -0.36 -6.83
N VAL A 318 18.21 -0.77 -6.72
CA VAL A 318 19.03 -1.16 -7.88
C VAL A 318 18.37 -2.33 -8.61
N CYS A 319 17.90 -3.34 -7.89
CA CYS A 319 17.20 -4.49 -8.45
C CYS A 319 15.94 -4.06 -9.22
N ALA A 320 15.09 -3.21 -8.64
CA ALA A 320 13.87 -2.72 -9.27
C ALA A 320 14.17 -1.89 -10.54
N VAL A 321 15.16 -0.98 -10.47
CA VAL A 321 15.53 -0.10 -11.61
C VAL A 321 16.17 -0.91 -12.71
N ILE A 322 17.11 -1.82 -12.41
CA ILE A 322 17.73 -2.68 -13.41
C ILE A 322 16.69 -3.56 -14.09
N GLY A 323 15.74 -4.14 -13.33
CA GLY A 323 14.64 -4.91 -13.88
C GLY A 323 13.78 -4.09 -14.84
N LEU A 324 13.43 -2.84 -14.50
CA LEU A 324 12.70 -1.92 -15.38
C LEU A 324 13.48 -1.56 -16.63
N LEU A 325 14.77 -1.25 -16.50
CA LEU A 325 15.63 -0.96 -17.65
C LEU A 325 15.80 -2.20 -18.54
N GLY A 326 15.89 -3.39 -17.96
CA GLY A 326 15.88 -4.65 -18.70
C GLY A 326 14.57 -4.84 -19.48
N CYS A 327 13.43 -4.56 -18.88
CA CYS A 327 12.14 -4.57 -19.56
C CYS A 327 12.07 -3.53 -20.70
N LEU A 328 12.81 -2.41 -20.62
CA LEU A 328 12.86 -1.36 -21.65
C LEU A 328 13.81 -1.68 -22.79
N PHE A 329 14.98 -2.26 -22.53
CA PHE A 329 16.08 -2.30 -23.49
C PHE A 329 16.60 -3.70 -23.83
N ALA A 330 16.51 -4.68 -22.92
CA ALA A 330 17.06 -6.01 -23.15
C ALA A 330 16.25 -6.80 -24.22
N PRO A 331 16.83 -7.81 -24.87
CA PRO A 331 16.11 -8.62 -25.85
C PRO A 331 14.79 -9.18 -25.29
N LEU A 332 13.73 -9.22 -26.12
CA LEU A 332 12.41 -9.71 -25.67
C LEU A 332 12.44 -11.18 -25.22
N SER A 333 13.38 -11.99 -25.71
CA SER A 333 13.60 -13.36 -25.26
C SER A 333 13.94 -13.47 -23.76
N THR A 334 14.52 -12.41 -23.18
CA THR A 334 14.91 -12.37 -21.76
C THR A 334 13.94 -11.57 -20.89
N VAL A 335 12.83 -11.08 -21.43
CA VAL A 335 11.89 -10.19 -20.72
C VAL A 335 11.37 -10.78 -19.41
N TRP A 336 11.17 -12.08 -19.37
CA TRP A 336 10.72 -12.80 -18.17
C TRP A 336 11.68 -12.65 -17.00
N ILE A 337 12.99 -12.75 -17.27
CA ILE A 337 14.03 -12.58 -16.25
C ILE A 337 13.95 -11.16 -15.67
N TRP A 338 13.85 -10.15 -16.53
CA TRP A 338 13.82 -8.75 -16.10
C TRP A 338 12.54 -8.40 -15.35
N ALA A 339 11.42 -8.96 -15.75
CA ALA A 339 10.15 -8.83 -15.03
C ALA A 339 10.21 -9.47 -13.65
N MET A 340 10.87 -10.65 -13.50
CA MET A 340 11.10 -11.27 -12.20
C MET A 340 12.06 -10.45 -11.33
N VAL A 341 13.17 -9.97 -11.89
CA VAL A 341 14.12 -9.08 -11.18
C VAL A 341 13.42 -7.82 -10.67
N GLN A 342 12.60 -7.18 -11.53
CA GLN A 342 11.79 -6.03 -11.15
C GLN A 342 10.81 -6.40 -10.01
N GLY A 343 10.15 -7.57 -10.11
CA GLY A 343 9.23 -8.05 -9.09
C GLY A 343 9.89 -8.25 -7.72
N VAL A 344 11.09 -8.84 -7.67
CA VAL A 344 11.89 -8.98 -6.43
C VAL A 344 12.20 -7.61 -5.83
N GLY A 345 12.73 -6.70 -6.65
CA GLY A 345 13.07 -5.36 -6.20
C GLY A 345 11.86 -4.62 -5.64
N GLN A 346 10.75 -4.60 -6.38
CA GLN A 346 9.54 -3.86 -6.02
C GLN A 346 8.85 -4.45 -4.79
N GLY A 347 8.76 -5.78 -4.69
CA GLY A 347 8.18 -6.46 -3.52
C GLY A 347 8.97 -6.21 -2.25
N GLY A 348 10.30 -6.29 -2.37
CA GLY A 348 11.19 -5.96 -1.26
C GLY A 348 11.07 -4.51 -0.82
N LEU A 349 11.02 -3.57 -1.78
CA LEU A 349 10.94 -2.13 -1.49
C LEU A 349 9.68 -1.76 -0.70
N ILE A 350 8.49 -2.23 -1.11
CA ILE A 350 7.26 -1.90 -0.38
C ILE A 350 7.26 -2.51 1.02
N ALA A 351 7.74 -3.74 1.13
CA ALA A 351 7.80 -4.44 2.41
C ALA A 351 8.77 -3.77 3.38
N VAL A 352 9.96 -3.38 2.91
CA VAL A 352 10.94 -2.66 3.74
C VAL A 352 10.45 -1.25 4.07
N ALA A 353 9.81 -0.53 3.15
CA ALA A 353 9.26 0.79 3.43
C ALA A 353 8.23 0.74 4.57
N MET A 354 7.34 -0.25 4.58
CA MET A 354 6.39 -0.47 5.69
C MET A 354 7.10 -0.87 6.98
N THR A 355 8.13 -1.71 6.90
CA THR A 355 8.94 -2.12 8.05
C THR A 355 9.68 -0.92 8.66
N LEU A 356 10.24 -0.03 7.84
CA LEU A 356 10.94 1.17 8.30
C LEU A 356 10.03 2.11 9.08
N ILE A 357 8.76 2.25 8.71
CA ILE A 357 7.78 3.04 9.47
C ILE A 357 7.73 2.55 10.93
N ILE A 358 7.70 1.24 11.14
CA ILE A 358 7.65 0.63 12.46
C ILE A 358 9.02 0.77 13.18
N LEU A 359 10.12 0.41 12.49
CA LEU A 359 11.46 0.42 13.08
C LEU A 359 12.00 1.82 13.41
N ARG A 360 11.48 2.87 12.79
CA ARG A 360 11.92 4.26 13.03
C ARG A 360 10.99 5.03 13.98
N SER A 361 9.96 4.38 14.49
CA SER A 361 9.04 4.95 15.46
C SER A 361 9.36 4.45 16.88
N PRO A 362 9.48 5.33 17.88
CA PRO A 362 9.73 4.92 19.25
C PRO A 362 8.55 4.15 19.86
N ASP A 363 7.32 4.45 19.44
CA ASP A 363 6.10 3.85 19.95
C ASP A 363 5.04 3.66 18.85
N ALA A 364 3.95 2.96 19.17
CA ALA A 364 2.88 2.65 18.24
C ALA A 364 2.11 3.90 17.77
N HIS A 365 2.05 4.94 18.59
CA HIS A 365 1.35 6.18 18.27
C HIS A 365 2.11 6.99 17.21
N VAL A 366 3.43 7.15 17.38
CA VAL A 366 4.32 7.76 16.38
C VAL A 366 4.32 6.94 15.10
N ALA A 367 4.34 5.60 15.19
CA ALA A 367 4.25 4.72 14.03
C ALA A 367 2.98 4.95 13.20
N ALA A 368 1.83 5.10 13.85
CA ALA A 368 0.57 5.38 13.18
C ALA A 368 0.58 6.73 12.46
N GLN A 369 1.14 7.77 13.09
CA GLN A 369 1.22 9.10 12.50
C GLN A 369 2.25 9.17 11.36
N LEU A 370 3.42 8.54 11.53
CA LEU A 370 4.43 8.42 10.48
C LEU A 370 3.88 7.64 9.28
N SER A 371 3.11 6.59 9.53
CA SER A 371 2.41 5.83 8.48
C SER A 371 1.41 6.70 7.72
N GLY A 372 0.63 7.51 8.43
CA GLY A 372 -0.30 8.48 7.84
C GLY A 372 0.41 9.51 6.96
N MET A 373 1.53 10.08 7.44
CA MET A 373 2.35 11.02 6.68
C MET A 373 2.98 10.33 5.45
N ALA A 374 3.60 9.17 5.66
CA ALA A 374 4.30 8.44 4.59
C ALA A 374 3.35 7.96 3.48
N GLN A 375 2.17 7.49 3.82
CA GLN A 375 1.18 7.06 2.83
C GLN A 375 0.45 8.25 2.21
N GLY A 376 0.02 9.25 2.99
CA GLY A 376 -0.67 10.43 2.47
C GLY A 376 0.20 11.21 1.48
N VAL A 377 1.32 11.76 1.96
CA VAL A 377 2.25 12.55 1.13
C VAL A 377 2.96 11.66 0.10
N GLY A 378 3.36 10.45 0.50
CA GLY A 378 4.06 9.51 -0.36
C GLY A 378 3.24 9.11 -1.59
N TYR A 379 1.95 8.82 -1.45
CA TYR A 379 1.12 8.46 -2.61
C TYR A 379 0.79 9.66 -3.51
N VAL A 380 0.69 10.87 -2.95
CA VAL A 380 0.59 12.09 -3.79
C VAL A 380 1.85 12.24 -4.65
N LEU A 381 3.04 12.07 -4.06
CA LEU A 381 4.29 12.06 -4.80
C LEU A 381 4.35 10.90 -5.82
N ALA A 382 3.91 9.72 -5.43
CA ALA A 382 3.90 8.53 -6.28
C ALA A 382 3.05 8.71 -7.54
N ALA A 383 1.96 9.46 -7.45
CA ALA A 383 1.08 9.77 -8.58
C ALA A 383 1.80 10.52 -9.71
N CYS A 384 2.87 11.27 -9.40
CA CYS A 384 3.67 11.96 -10.41
C CYS A 384 4.40 10.98 -11.34
N GLY A 385 4.73 9.76 -10.88
CA GLY A 385 5.46 8.76 -11.69
C GLY A 385 4.72 8.41 -12.98
N PRO A 386 3.54 7.76 -12.91
CA PRO A 386 2.76 7.40 -14.11
C PRO A 386 2.38 8.61 -14.96
N LEU A 387 2.13 9.77 -14.34
CA LEU A 387 1.81 11.00 -15.07
C LEU A 387 2.99 11.42 -15.97
N ILE A 388 4.20 11.48 -15.42
CA ILE A 388 5.41 11.87 -16.17
C ILE A 388 5.72 10.85 -17.26
N VAL A 389 5.50 9.54 -17.04
CA VAL A 389 5.67 8.52 -18.08
C VAL A 389 4.80 8.83 -19.30
N GLY A 390 3.51 9.15 -19.09
CA GLY A 390 2.61 9.53 -20.17
C GLY A 390 3.06 10.78 -20.93
N PHE A 391 3.49 11.82 -20.22
CA PHE A 391 4.05 13.04 -20.82
C PHE A 391 5.32 12.78 -21.62
N LEU A 392 6.26 12.00 -21.07
CA LEU A 392 7.51 11.66 -21.77
C LEU A 392 7.21 10.86 -23.05
N ARG A 393 6.28 9.91 -23.00
CA ARG A 393 5.86 9.13 -24.17
C ARG A 393 5.23 10.02 -25.25
N ASP A 394 4.37 10.94 -24.84
CA ASP A 394 3.70 11.87 -25.75
C ASP A 394 4.70 12.81 -26.43
N TRP A 395 5.61 13.39 -25.65
CA TRP A 395 6.60 14.34 -26.15
C TRP A 395 7.71 13.72 -27.01
N THR A 396 8.21 12.53 -26.62
CA THR A 396 9.36 11.91 -27.30
C THR A 396 8.98 10.85 -28.33
N GLY A 397 7.71 10.44 -28.39
CA GLY A 397 7.24 9.38 -29.27
C GLY A 397 7.68 7.97 -28.87
N SER A 398 8.37 7.78 -27.74
CA SER A 398 8.88 6.47 -27.30
C SER A 398 8.95 6.34 -25.78
N PHE A 399 8.69 5.13 -25.25
CA PHE A 399 8.91 4.85 -23.83
C PHE A 399 10.39 4.77 -23.44
N ARG A 400 11.35 4.75 -24.38
CA ARG A 400 12.79 4.72 -24.05
C ARG A 400 13.22 5.90 -23.18
N SER A 401 12.60 7.08 -23.36
CA SER A 401 12.84 8.28 -22.56
C SER A 401 12.48 8.10 -21.08
N THR A 402 11.57 7.18 -20.73
CA THR A 402 11.18 6.90 -19.34
C THR A 402 12.33 6.30 -18.51
N ALA A 403 13.38 5.80 -19.16
CA ALA A 403 14.58 5.32 -18.47
C ALA A 403 15.20 6.40 -17.59
N ILE A 404 15.24 7.66 -18.07
CA ILE A 404 15.77 8.79 -17.32
C ILE A 404 14.93 9.02 -16.06
N LEU A 405 13.62 8.94 -16.18
CA LEU A 405 12.70 9.05 -15.04
C LEU A 405 12.93 7.93 -14.01
N PHE A 406 13.04 6.68 -14.47
CA PHE A 406 13.26 5.53 -13.58
C PHE A 406 14.59 5.61 -12.85
N LEU A 407 15.65 6.07 -13.55
CA LEU A 407 16.96 6.34 -12.94
C LEU A 407 16.87 7.47 -11.91
N ALA A 408 16.21 8.58 -12.24
CA ALA A 408 16.06 9.72 -11.33
C ALA A 408 15.26 9.34 -10.07
N ILE A 409 14.11 8.65 -10.22
CA ILE A 409 13.31 8.15 -9.09
C ILE A 409 14.14 7.15 -8.28
N GLY A 410 14.85 6.23 -8.95
CA GLY A 410 15.71 5.24 -8.30
C GLY A 410 16.82 5.88 -7.49
N LEU A 411 17.52 6.87 -8.04
CA LEU A 411 18.56 7.61 -7.32
C LEU A 411 17.98 8.33 -6.09
N GLY A 412 16.86 9.03 -6.25
CA GLY A 412 16.17 9.67 -5.15
C GLY A 412 15.73 8.66 -4.07
N ALA A 413 15.17 7.52 -4.47
CA ALA A 413 14.79 6.45 -3.55
C ALA A 413 16.01 5.84 -2.83
N ALA A 414 17.13 5.64 -3.52
CA ALA A 414 18.36 5.15 -2.91
C ALA A 414 18.90 6.13 -1.86
N LEU A 415 18.96 7.42 -2.19
CA LEU A 415 19.44 8.48 -1.27
C LEU A 415 18.52 8.58 -0.02
N CYS A 416 17.19 8.59 -0.22
CA CYS A 416 16.24 8.59 0.89
C CYS A 416 16.31 7.27 1.68
N GLY A 417 16.49 6.13 1.01
CA GLY A 417 16.66 4.82 1.62
C GLY A 417 17.92 4.69 2.46
N LEU A 418 19.02 5.33 2.06
CA LEU A 418 20.24 5.46 2.87
C LEU A 418 19.98 6.27 4.15
N GLY A 419 19.18 7.32 4.07
CA GLY A 419 18.79 8.11 5.23
C GLY A 419 17.86 7.36 6.17
N ALA A 420 16.75 6.82 5.63
CA ALA A 420 15.73 6.08 6.37
C ALA A 420 16.24 4.75 6.94
N GLY A 421 17.28 4.16 6.33
CA GLY A 421 17.89 2.91 6.78
C GLY A 421 18.78 3.04 8.02
N ARG A 422 19.09 4.25 8.51
CA ARG A 422 19.90 4.47 9.73
C ARG A 422 19.18 3.93 10.96
N ALA A 423 19.92 3.31 11.90
CA ALA A 423 19.38 2.82 13.16
C ALA A 423 19.11 4.01 14.13
N ARG A 424 18.06 4.79 13.88
CA ARG A 424 17.62 5.95 14.68
C ARG A 424 16.10 5.98 14.74
N HIS A 425 15.53 6.65 15.75
CA HIS A 425 14.11 6.91 15.86
C HIS A 425 13.78 8.36 15.48
N VAL A 426 12.56 8.57 15.03
CA VAL A 426 12.00 9.89 14.77
C VAL A 426 11.91 10.65 16.10
N GLY A 427 12.32 11.92 16.10
CA GLY A 427 12.36 12.75 17.31
C GLY A 427 13.70 12.70 18.08
N GLU A 428 14.61 11.78 17.76
CA GLU A 428 15.96 11.82 18.32
C GLU A 428 16.74 13.03 17.77
N LYS A 429 17.16 13.93 18.66
CA LYS A 429 18.05 15.04 18.27
C LYS A 429 19.35 14.48 17.72
N GLU A 430 19.86 15.05 16.63
CA GLU A 430 21.22 14.77 16.16
C GLU A 430 22.17 15.11 17.32
N GLY A 431 22.74 14.08 17.95
CA GLY A 431 23.73 14.28 19.01
C GLY A 431 24.90 15.08 18.44
N VAL A 432 25.24 16.14 19.15
CA VAL A 432 26.45 16.95 18.95
C VAL A 432 27.67 16.08 19.17
#